data_ef865aaf486574f7e546ec4533db6c22
#
_entry.id   ef865aaf486574f7e546ec4533db6c22
#
_cell.length_a   1.000
_cell.length_b   1.000
_cell.length_c   1.000
_cell.angle_alpha   90.00
_cell.angle_beta   90.00
_cell.angle_gamma   90.00
#
_symmetry.space_group_name_H-M   'P 1'
#
loop_
_entity.id
_entity.type
_entity.pdbx_description
1 polymer ?
#
loop_
_entity_poly.entity_id
_entity_poly.type
_entity_poly.pdbx_seq_one_letter_code
_entity_poly.pdbx_strand_id
1 'polypeptide(L)'
;MLQLQHISKVYHTGNQEFHALKDISIRFRENEFVSILGQSGSGKTTLLNIIGGLDQYTSGDLLIQGKSTKQFKDRDWDSYRNHTIGFVFQSYNLIGHQTALSNVEIAMTLSGVSKAERKKRAIEALERVGLKDHLYKKPNQMSGGQMQRIAIARALVNDPKVVLADEPTGALDSETSVQIMDLLKDIAKERLVIMVTHNPELAKTYSTRIVQVLDGNILSDSNPYDPTEETKQGDIQFTKTKMSFMTALALSFNNLLTKKGRTFLTAFAGSIGIIGIALILALSNGVSDYVKKVQEDTLVSLPLTISEQNHSNLLATSPDLSDKPYKDNNELGVNTVLTNLLKKQIGKNDIASFKAYLDEHASEVAKLTKDIRYQYNLQPYIYASDTSNGPKSILPSNLANEVDTTNQTIKGYLQNIDYWSQLSSDEEMLNAQYDVLEGRLPKDKSEIVLIVDEDNQISDLLLYSLRIKDPSELNDAKKLDELKSQTYQYSDFIGKTFKAVVNTNRFVKENNQWINKIDDEAYMKTQIENGLELTIVGVLR
;
A
#
# COMPACT_ATOMS: atom_id res chain seq x y z
N MET A 1 -39.05 -45.68 -9.11
CA MET A 1 -38.16 -44.50 -9.09
C MET A 1 -37.23 -44.51 -7.89
N LEU A 2 -37.72 -44.52 -6.66
CA LEU A 2 -36.92 -44.65 -5.42
C LEU A 2 -37.24 -45.95 -4.72
N GLN A 3 -36.19 -46.67 -4.23
CA GLN A 3 -36.37 -47.93 -3.50
C GLN A 3 -35.40 -47.99 -2.33
N LEU A 4 -35.90 -48.23 -1.13
CA LEU A 4 -35.15 -48.54 0.06
C LEU A 4 -35.16 -50.03 0.27
N GLN A 5 -34.02 -50.62 0.54
CA GLN A 5 -33.84 -52.05 0.79
C GLN A 5 -33.11 -52.25 2.13
N HIS A 6 -33.81 -52.79 3.10
CA HIS A 6 -33.28 -53.09 4.42
C HIS A 6 -32.54 -51.93 5.09
N ILE A 7 -33.07 -50.68 4.97
CA ILE A 7 -32.46 -49.50 5.53
C ILE A 7 -32.59 -49.50 7.05
N SER A 8 -31.46 -49.40 7.72
CA SER A 8 -31.39 -49.16 9.16
C SER A 8 -30.53 -47.94 9.45
N LYS A 9 -30.89 -47.18 10.46
CA LYS A 9 -30.14 -46.00 10.93
C LYS A 9 -29.98 -46.05 12.45
N VAL A 10 -28.74 -46.01 12.88
CA VAL A 10 -28.35 -45.95 14.29
C VAL A 10 -27.58 -44.66 14.55
N TYR A 11 -27.97 -43.92 15.57
CA TYR A 11 -27.23 -42.76 16.07
C TYR A 11 -26.51 -43.15 17.36
N HIS A 12 -25.27 -42.76 17.48
CA HIS A 12 -24.45 -42.95 18.68
C HIS A 12 -24.39 -41.63 19.46
N THR A 13 -24.88 -41.62 20.71
CA THR A 13 -24.82 -40.47 21.61
C THR A 13 -24.08 -40.87 22.86
N GLY A 14 -22.78 -40.59 22.92
CA GLY A 14 -21.93 -41.13 23.99
C GLY A 14 -21.88 -42.67 23.94
N ASN A 15 -22.28 -43.33 25.05
CA ASN A 15 -22.32 -44.80 25.14
C ASN A 15 -23.68 -45.39 24.81
N GLN A 16 -24.65 -44.60 24.35
CA GLN A 16 -25.99 -45.10 24.00
C GLN A 16 -26.19 -45.15 22.49
N GLU A 17 -26.80 -46.25 22.05
CA GLU A 17 -27.21 -46.44 20.65
C GLU A 17 -28.72 -46.20 20.54
N PHE A 18 -29.11 -45.35 19.61
CA PHE A 18 -30.50 -45.06 19.32
C PHE A 18 -30.81 -45.53 17.89
N HIS A 19 -31.65 -46.56 17.78
CA HIS A 19 -32.10 -47.12 16.51
C HIS A 19 -33.27 -46.27 15.97
N ALA A 20 -32.99 -45.34 15.09
CA ALA A 20 -33.99 -44.44 14.50
C ALA A 20 -34.80 -45.10 13.38
N LEU A 21 -34.19 -46.00 12.63
CA LEU A 21 -34.84 -46.83 11.61
C LEU A 21 -34.36 -48.29 11.72
N LYS A 22 -35.27 -49.21 11.53
CA LYS A 22 -35.04 -50.63 11.69
C LYS A 22 -35.60 -51.39 10.50
N ASP A 23 -34.71 -51.83 9.59
CA ASP A 23 -35.02 -52.70 8.45
C ASP A 23 -36.14 -52.17 7.53
N ILE A 24 -36.10 -50.90 7.16
CA ILE A 24 -37.10 -50.28 6.31
C ILE A 24 -36.89 -50.71 4.84
N SER A 25 -37.93 -51.31 4.28
CA SER A 25 -38.00 -51.68 2.86
C SER A 25 -39.26 -51.09 2.24
N ILE A 26 -39.10 -50.14 1.30
CA ILE A 26 -40.23 -49.48 0.65
C ILE A 26 -39.83 -49.03 -0.77
N ARG A 27 -40.76 -49.03 -1.69
CA ARG A 27 -40.61 -48.54 -3.06
C ARG A 27 -41.66 -47.51 -3.38
N PHE A 28 -41.28 -46.44 -4.11
CA PHE A 28 -42.13 -45.34 -4.51
C PHE A 28 -42.35 -45.33 -6.01
N ARG A 29 -43.58 -44.95 -6.46
CA ARG A 29 -43.95 -44.70 -7.83
C ARG A 29 -43.54 -43.29 -8.28
N GLU A 30 -43.59 -43.00 -9.59
CA GLU A 30 -43.12 -41.70 -10.10
C GLU A 30 -44.09 -40.56 -9.78
N ASN A 31 -45.38 -40.74 -9.99
CA ASN A 31 -46.40 -39.70 -9.78
C ASN A 31 -47.35 -40.14 -8.67
N GLU A 32 -46.92 -39.97 -7.42
CA GLU A 32 -47.60 -40.44 -6.24
C GLU A 32 -47.53 -39.40 -5.14
N PHE A 33 -48.62 -39.25 -4.38
CA PHE A 33 -48.62 -38.48 -3.13
C PHE A 33 -48.60 -39.43 -1.92
N VAL A 34 -47.41 -39.60 -1.35
CA VAL A 34 -47.22 -40.52 -0.22
C VAL A 34 -47.16 -39.73 1.08
N SER A 35 -47.98 -40.07 2.07
CA SER A 35 -47.85 -39.58 3.42
C SER A 35 -47.21 -40.62 4.31
N ILE A 36 -46.10 -40.27 4.96
CA ILE A 36 -45.47 -41.03 6.06
C ILE A 36 -46.05 -40.51 7.37
N LEU A 37 -46.95 -41.30 7.93
CA LEU A 37 -47.72 -40.98 9.14
C LEU A 37 -47.15 -41.66 10.36
N GLY A 38 -47.02 -40.96 11.50
CA GLY A 38 -46.58 -41.55 12.79
C GLY A 38 -46.42 -40.51 13.86
N GLN A 39 -46.23 -40.97 15.09
CA GLN A 39 -46.00 -40.10 16.25
C GLN A 39 -44.64 -39.38 16.19
N SER A 40 -44.47 -38.32 16.97
CA SER A 40 -43.16 -37.65 17.09
C SER A 40 -42.12 -38.65 17.61
N GLY A 41 -40.90 -38.64 17.06
CA GLY A 41 -39.81 -39.56 17.40
C GLY A 41 -39.86 -40.93 16.73
N SER A 42 -40.87 -41.24 15.89
CA SER A 42 -40.96 -42.56 15.20
C SER A 42 -39.97 -42.77 14.03
N GLY A 43 -39.06 -41.83 13.74
CA GLY A 43 -38.05 -41.96 12.70
C GLY A 43 -38.43 -41.35 11.33
N LYS A 44 -39.59 -40.67 11.21
CA LYS A 44 -40.10 -40.10 9.94
C LYS A 44 -39.17 -39.10 9.26
N THR A 45 -38.72 -38.09 10.03
CA THR A 45 -37.79 -37.07 9.52
C THR A 45 -36.42 -37.68 9.16
N THR A 46 -35.97 -38.69 9.94
CA THR A 46 -34.75 -39.45 9.62
C THR A 46 -34.91 -40.18 8.28
N LEU A 47 -36.06 -40.84 8.07
CA LEU A 47 -36.35 -41.50 6.80
C LEU A 47 -36.35 -40.50 5.63
N LEU A 48 -37.02 -39.36 5.81
CA LEU A 48 -37.06 -38.29 4.81
C LEU A 48 -35.67 -37.74 4.48
N ASN A 49 -34.83 -37.54 5.48
CA ASN A 49 -33.46 -37.06 5.32
C ASN A 49 -32.57 -38.07 4.59
N ILE A 50 -32.72 -39.36 4.83
CA ILE A 50 -31.99 -40.42 4.09
C ILE A 50 -32.45 -40.44 2.63
N ILE A 51 -33.76 -40.39 2.35
CA ILE A 51 -34.29 -40.32 1.00
C ILE A 51 -33.76 -39.08 0.27
N GLY A 52 -33.67 -37.95 0.96
CA GLY A 52 -33.18 -36.67 0.44
C GLY A 52 -31.65 -36.58 0.31
N GLY A 53 -30.89 -37.57 0.80
CA GLY A 53 -29.44 -37.55 0.82
C GLY A 53 -28.87 -36.49 1.77
N LEU A 54 -29.62 -36.07 2.80
CA LEU A 54 -29.17 -35.16 3.87
C LEU A 54 -28.53 -35.92 5.03
N ASP A 55 -28.86 -37.20 5.16
CA ASP A 55 -28.25 -38.12 6.14
C ASP A 55 -27.93 -39.46 5.47
N GLN A 56 -26.99 -40.21 6.05
CA GLN A 56 -26.57 -41.51 5.55
C GLN A 56 -27.17 -42.63 6.40
N TYR A 57 -27.61 -43.70 5.76
CA TYR A 57 -28.04 -44.90 6.44
C TYR A 57 -26.87 -45.71 7.03
N THR A 58 -27.08 -46.48 8.10
CA THR A 58 -26.06 -47.29 8.74
C THR A 58 -25.91 -48.62 8.00
N SER A 59 -27.00 -49.24 7.57
CA SER A 59 -27.00 -50.49 6.77
C SER A 59 -28.19 -50.50 5.80
N GLY A 60 -28.16 -51.40 4.83
CA GLY A 60 -29.13 -51.48 3.76
C GLY A 60 -28.63 -50.87 2.45
N ASP A 61 -29.54 -50.51 1.54
CA ASP A 61 -29.25 -49.84 0.29
C ASP A 61 -30.40 -48.94 -0.16
N LEU A 62 -30.06 -47.74 -0.62
CA LEU A 62 -30.99 -46.84 -1.28
C LEU A 62 -30.72 -46.87 -2.79
N LEU A 63 -31.72 -47.32 -3.57
CA LEU A 63 -31.62 -47.29 -5.01
C LEU A 63 -32.39 -46.11 -5.58
N ILE A 64 -31.72 -45.35 -6.43
CA ILE A 64 -32.28 -44.21 -7.16
C ILE A 64 -32.27 -44.58 -8.65
N GLN A 65 -33.48 -44.69 -9.25
CA GLN A 65 -33.65 -45.16 -10.62
C GLN A 65 -32.87 -46.49 -10.92
N GLY A 66 -32.84 -47.38 -9.94
CA GLY A 66 -32.16 -48.69 -10.05
C GLY A 66 -30.65 -48.68 -9.76
N LYS A 67 -30.04 -47.49 -9.51
CA LYS A 67 -28.61 -47.40 -9.12
C LYS A 67 -28.46 -47.38 -7.61
N SER A 68 -27.57 -48.19 -7.05
CA SER A 68 -27.23 -48.19 -5.63
C SER A 68 -26.45 -46.96 -5.23
N THR A 69 -26.85 -46.30 -4.13
CA THR A 69 -26.17 -45.14 -3.58
C THR A 69 -24.87 -45.50 -2.83
N LYS A 70 -24.58 -46.76 -2.58
CA LYS A 70 -23.30 -47.23 -2.01
C LYS A 70 -22.09 -46.80 -2.85
N GLN A 71 -22.29 -46.60 -4.15
CA GLN A 71 -21.23 -46.20 -5.09
C GLN A 71 -21.17 -44.68 -5.30
N PHE A 72 -22.08 -43.93 -4.68
CA PHE A 72 -22.15 -42.48 -4.83
C PHE A 72 -20.97 -41.80 -4.14
N LYS A 73 -20.36 -40.86 -4.85
CA LYS A 73 -19.38 -39.90 -4.32
C LYS A 73 -20.09 -38.63 -3.91
N ASP A 74 -19.45 -37.76 -3.18
CA ASP A 74 -20.01 -36.48 -2.74
C ASP A 74 -20.63 -35.68 -3.89
N ARG A 75 -19.99 -35.71 -5.08
CA ARG A 75 -20.51 -35.03 -6.28
C ARG A 75 -21.84 -35.64 -6.80
N ASP A 76 -22.02 -36.91 -6.62
CA ASP A 76 -23.25 -37.60 -7.07
C ASP A 76 -24.39 -37.22 -6.13
N TRP A 77 -24.11 -37.15 -4.83
CA TRP A 77 -25.04 -36.66 -3.82
C TRP A 77 -25.39 -35.18 -4.03
N ASP A 78 -24.41 -34.32 -4.39
CA ASP A 78 -24.66 -32.92 -4.71
C ASP A 78 -25.55 -32.77 -5.94
N SER A 79 -25.31 -33.57 -6.98
CA SER A 79 -26.15 -33.60 -8.19
C SER A 79 -27.56 -34.08 -7.87
N TYR A 80 -27.69 -35.13 -7.08
CA TYR A 80 -28.97 -35.68 -6.64
C TYR A 80 -29.80 -34.62 -5.88
N ARG A 81 -29.22 -33.99 -4.87
CA ARG A 81 -29.89 -32.95 -4.07
C ARG A 81 -30.27 -31.72 -4.90
N ASN A 82 -29.44 -31.32 -5.86
CA ASN A 82 -29.70 -30.10 -6.63
C ASN A 82 -30.69 -30.30 -7.79
N HIS A 83 -30.77 -31.49 -8.38
CA HIS A 83 -31.55 -31.71 -9.62
C HIS A 83 -32.71 -32.69 -9.46
N THR A 84 -32.66 -33.56 -8.47
CA THR A 84 -33.66 -34.62 -8.31
C THR A 84 -34.60 -34.34 -7.15
N ILE A 85 -34.12 -33.69 -6.09
CA ILE A 85 -34.87 -33.46 -4.87
C ILE A 85 -35.23 -31.99 -4.68
N GLY A 86 -36.49 -31.73 -4.33
CA GLY A 86 -36.95 -30.46 -3.76
C GLY A 86 -37.34 -30.62 -2.31
N PHE A 87 -36.76 -29.84 -1.41
CA PHE A 87 -37.02 -29.95 0.04
C PHE A 87 -37.92 -28.81 0.53
N VAL A 88 -39.01 -29.15 1.22
CA VAL A 88 -39.92 -28.22 1.91
C VAL A 88 -39.83 -28.55 3.42
N PHE A 89 -39.19 -27.65 4.17
CA PHE A 89 -38.96 -27.82 5.61
C PHE A 89 -40.13 -27.27 6.47
N GLN A 90 -40.31 -27.82 7.66
CA GLN A 90 -41.30 -27.37 8.62
C GLN A 90 -41.11 -25.89 9.05
N SER A 91 -39.88 -25.46 9.28
CA SER A 91 -39.54 -24.10 9.71
C SER A 91 -39.15 -23.16 8.56
N TYR A 92 -39.64 -23.41 7.33
CA TYR A 92 -39.43 -22.67 6.09
C TYR A 92 -37.95 -22.59 5.64
N ASN A 93 -36.99 -22.49 6.56
CA ASN A 93 -35.54 -22.32 6.31
C ASN A 93 -35.24 -21.22 5.27
N LEU A 94 -35.91 -20.07 5.41
CA LEU A 94 -35.67 -18.90 4.58
C LEU A 94 -34.55 -18.03 5.17
N ILE A 95 -33.78 -17.42 4.30
CA ILE A 95 -32.73 -16.47 4.69
C ILE A 95 -33.40 -15.12 4.99
N GLY A 96 -33.53 -14.75 6.26
CA GLY A 96 -34.36 -13.65 6.76
C GLY A 96 -33.99 -12.26 6.25
N HIS A 97 -32.74 -12.03 5.85
CA HIS A 97 -32.29 -10.75 5.29
C HIS A 97 -32.42 -10.65 3.76
N GLN A 98 -32.74 -11.75 3.09
CA GLN A 98 -32.97 -11.82 1.66
C GLN A 98 -34.45 -11.69 1.30
N THR A 99 -34.73 -11.23 0.06
CA THR A 99 -36.09 -11.15 -0.47
C THR A 99 -36.66 -12.54 -0.83
N ALA A 100 -37.96 -12.65 -1.06
CA ALA A 100 -38.58 -13.86 -1.56
C ALA A 100 -37.90 -14.34 -2.85
N LEU A 101 -37.70 -13.45 -3.79
CA LEU A 101 -37.02 -13.73 -5.07
C LEU A 101 -35.59 -14.30 -4.81
N SER A 102 -34.78 -13.65 -3.98
CA SER A 102 -33.43 -14.11 -3.70
C SER A 102 -33.39 -15.46 -2.98
N ASN A 103 -34.36 -15.75 -2.10
CA ASN A 103 -34.49 -17.04 -1.46
C ASN A 103 -34.77 -18.18 -2.44
N VAL A 104 -35.49 -17.91 -3.56
CA VAL A 104 -35.71 -18.90 -4.61
C VAL A 104 -34.51 -18.99 -5.56
N GLU A 105 -33.92 -17.86 -5.94
CA GLU A 105 -32.75 -17.82 -6.82
C GLU A 105 -31.53 -18.61 -6.27
N ILE A 106 -31.37 -18.67 -4.93
CA ILE A 106 -30.23 -19.31 -4.30
C ILE A 106 -30.18 -20.82 -4.57
N ALA A 107 -31.33 -21.47 -4.73
CA ALA A 107 -31.40 -22.90 -5.05
C ALA A 107 -30.77 -23.23 -6.42
N MET A 108 -30.76 -22.29 -7.35
CA MET A 108 -30.16 -22.45 -8.68
C MET A 108 -28.67 -22.02 -8.74
N THR A 109 -28.12 -21.54 -7.63
CA THR A 109 -26.74 -20.99 -7.65
C THR A 109 -25.70 -22.06 -7.96
N LEU A 110 -25.95 -23.30 -7.54
CA LEU A 110 -25.08 -24.45 -7.76
C LEU A 110 -25.38 -25.17 -9.08
N SER A 111 -26.48 -24.86 -9.77
CA SER A 111 -26.91 -25.54 -11.00
C SER A 111 -26.27 -24.96 -12.26
N GLY A 112 -25.31 -24.02 -12.14
CA GLY A 112 -24.60 -23.43 -13.29
C GLY A 112 -25.43 -22.50 -14.18
N VAL A 113 -26.65 -22.15 -13.75
CA VAL A 113 -27.58 -21.29 -14.48
C VAL A 113 -27.14 -19.82 -14.42
N SER A 114 -27.25 -19.08 -15.53
CA SER A 114 -26.90 -17.67 -15.58
C SER A 114 -27.76 -16.82 -14.65
N LYS A 115 -27.26 -15.67 -14.18
CA LYS A 115 -28.00 -14.78 -13.27
C LYS A 115 -29.36 -14.33 -13.85
N ALA A 116 -29.39 -14.02 -15.15
CA ALA A 116 -30.64 -13.60 -15.82
C ALA A 116 -31.68 -14.72 -15.84
N GLU A 117 -31.28 -15.92 -16.20
CA GLU A 117 -32.12 -17.10 -16.24
C GLU A 117 -32.61 -17.53 -14.86
N ARG A 118 -31.72 -17.47 -13.81
CA ARG A 118 -32.14 -17.72 -12.43
C ARG A 118 -33.23 -16.79 -11.98
N LYS A 119 -33.10 -15.47 -12.28
CA LYS A 119 -34.09 -14.49 -11.93
C LYS A 119 -35.43 -14.78 -12.62
N LYS A 120 -35.41 -15.13 -13.93
CA LYS A 120 -36.60 -15.46 -14.69
C LYS A 120 -37.34 -16.66 -14.09
N ARG A 121 -36.62 -17.80 -13.89
CA ARG A 121 -37.20 -19.02 -13.30
C ARG A 121 -37.71 -18.81 -11.88
N ALA A 122 -37.00 -18.02 -11.07
CA ALA A 122 -37.45 -17.72 -9.73
C ALA A 122 -38.76 -16.90 -9.70
N ILE A 123 -38.93 -15.95 -10.64
CA ILE A 123 -40.18 -15.21 -10.80
C ILE A 123 -41.29 -16.16 -11.18
N GLU A 124 -41.09 -16.99 -12.20
CA GLU A 124 -42.07 -18.00 -12.66
C GLU A 124 -42.47 -18.97 -11.53
N ALA A 125 -41.50 -19.44 -10.74
CA ALA A 125 -41.80 -20.31 -9.61
C ALA A 125 -42.60 -19.61 -8.52
N LEU A 126 -42.34 -18.34 -8.22
CA LEU A 126 -43.10 -17.55 -7.24
C LEU A 126 -44.50 -17.21 -7.78
N GLU A 127 -44.67 -16.96 -9.06
CA GLU A 127 -45.98 -16.76 -9.69
C GLU A 127 -46.83 -18.04 -9.61
N ARG A 128 -46.28 -19.22 -9.86
CA ARG A 128 -46.97 -20.53 -9.73
C ARG A 128 -47.54 -20.77 -8.33
N VAL A 129 -46.91 -20.25 -7.29
CA VAL A 129 -47.39 -20.36 -5.91
C VAL A 129 -48.20 -19.15 -5.43
N GLY A 130 -48.56 -18.24 -6.35
CA GLY A 130 -49.43 -17.09 -6.08
C GLY A 130 -48.74 -15.93 -5.33
N LEU A 131 -47.41 -15.75 -5.49
CA LEU A 131 -46.64 -14.72 -4.83
C LEU A 131 -46.06 -13.65 -5.76
N LYS A 132 -46.69 -13.40 -6.91
CA LYS A 132 -46.29 -12.42 -7.93
C LYS A 132 -46.05 -11.02 -7.34
N ASP A 133 -46.92 -10.56 -6.44
CA ASP A 133 -46.87 -9.21 -5.85
C ASP A 133 -45.94 -9.11 -4.65
N HIS A 134 -45.25 -10.20 -4.28
CA HIS A 134 -44.44 -10.28 -3.07
C HIS A 134 -42.97 -10.58 -3.34
N LEU A 135 -42.50 -10.48 -4.59
CA LEU A 135 -41.14 -10.86 -5.02
C LEU A 135 -40.00 -10.22 -4.18
N TYR A 136 -40.16 -8.96 -3.81
CA TYR A 136 -39.12 -8.16 -3.14
C TYR A 136 -39.32 -8.04 -1.63
N LYS A 137 -40.40 -8.61 -1.06
CA LYS A 137 -40.60 -8.65 0.40
C LYS A 137 -39.63 -9.62 1.06
N LYS A 138 -39.26 -9.29 2.29
CA LYS A 138 -38.44 -10.17 3.13
C LYS A 138 -39.31 -11.07 4.01
N PRO A 139 -38.81 -12.22 4.52
CA PRO A 139 -39.57 -13.13 5.36
C PRO A 139 -40.25 -12.47 6.56
N ASN A 140 -39.62 -11.51 7.21
CA ASN A 140 -40.18 -10.77 8.33
C ASN A 140 -41.37 -9.83 7.96
N GLN A 141 -41.69 -9.69 6.68
CA GLN A 141 -42.79 -8.88 6.14
C GLN A 141 -43.91 -9.77 5.58
N MET A 142 -43.86 -11.07 5.86
CA MET A 142 -44.74 -12.07 5.24
C MET A 142 -45.42 -12.94 6.28
N SER A 143 -46.62 -13.46 5.94
CA SER A 143 -47.32 -14.44 6.79
C SER A 143 -46.65 -15.82 6.69
N GLY A 144 -46.96 -16.71 7.68
CA GLY A 144 -46.48 -18.08 7.66
C GLY A 144 -46.79 -18.84 6.39
N GLY A 145 -48.01 -18.73 5.87
CA GLY A 145 -48.42 -19.34 4.60
C GLY A 145 -47.68 -18.77 3.39
N GLN A 146 -47.43 -17.47 3.37
CA GLN A 146 -46.59 -16.87 2.32
C GLN A 146 -45.14 -17.37 2.38
N MET A 147 -44.58 -17.49 3.56
CA MET A 147 -43.22 -18.05 3.75
C MET A 147 -43.14 -19.51 3.32
N GLN A 148 -44.19 -20.32 3.61
CA GLN A 148 -44.25 -21.70 3.16
C GLN A 148 -44.34 -21.79 1.62
N ARG A 149 -45.15 -20.93 0.98
CA ARG A 149 -45.21 -20.85 -0.49
C ARG A 149 -43.85 -20.49 -1.12
N ILE A 150 -43.03 -19.62 -0.47
CA ILE A 150 -41.67 -19.36 -0.93
C ILE A 150 -40.79 -20.62 -0.79
N ALA A 151 -40.92 -21.37 0.32
CA ALA A 151 -40.17 -22.62 0.51
C ALA A 151 -40.54 -23.66 -0.56
N ILE A 152 -41.83 -23.75 -0.92
CA ILE A 152 -42.32 -24.62 -2.03
C ILE A 152 -41.77 -24.13 -3.38
N ALA A 153 -41.83 -22.84 -3.67
CA ALA A 153 -41.28 -22.28 -4.92
C ALA A 153 -39.79 -22.57 -5.05
N ARG A 154 -39.02 -22.41 -3.92
CA ARG A 154 -37.59 -22.74 -3.85
C ARG A 154 -37.33 -24.23 -4.10
N ALA A 155 -38.18 -25.11 -3.60
CA ALA A 155 -38.06 -26.55 -3.81
C ALA A 155 -38.32 -26.92 -5.27
N LEU A 156 -39.23 -26.21 -5.98
CA LEU A 156 -39.65 -26.50 -7.35
C LEU A 156 -38.76 -25.90 -8.43
N VAL A 157 -38.01 -24.85 -8.14
CA VAL A 157 -37.34 -24.00 -9.16
C VAL A 157 -36.28 -24.74 -10.00
N ASN A 158 -35.73 -25.84 -9.49
CA ASN A 158 -34.79 -26.73 -10.21
C ASN A 158 -35.52 -27.88 -10.94
N ASP A 159 -36.85 -27.85 -11.02
CA ASP A 159 -37.68 -28.90 -11.61
C ASP A 159 -37.40 -30.33 -11.09
N PRO A 160 -37.44 -30.55 -9.76
CA PRO A 160 -37.10 -31.82 -9.16
C PRO A 160 -38.12 -32.91 -9.51
N LYS A 161 -37.67 -34.18 -9.57
CA LYS A 161 -38.57 -35.33 -9.78
C LYS A 161 -39.25 -35.75 -8.48
N VAL A 162 -38.70 -35.41 -7.33
CA VAL A 162 -39.19 -35.76 -6.00
C VAL A 162 -39.28 -34.51 -5.15
N VAL A 163 -40.40 -34.31 -4.50
CA VAL A 163 -40.59 -33.28 -3.49
C VAL A 163 -40.74 -33.94 -2.12
N LEU A 164 -39.87 -33.60 -1.21
CA LEU A 164 -39.88 -34.04 0.16
C LEU A 164 -40.41 -32.93 1.06
N ALA A 165 -41.51 -33.19 1.79
CA ALA A 165 -42.15 -32.20 2.63
C ALA A 165 -42.18 -32.70 4.11
N ASP A 166 -41.47 -32.01 4.97
CA ASP A 166 -41.41 -32.31 6.40
C ASP A 166 -42.40 -31.41 7.14
N GLU A 167 -43.54 -31.97 7.57
CA GLU A 167 -44.65 -31.27 8.26
C GLU A 167 -45.01 -29.89 7.63
N PRO A 168 -45.35 -29.82 6.36
CA PRO A 168 -45.44 -28.56 5.61
C PRO A 168 -46.57 -27.63 6.11
N THR A 169 -47.43 -28.09 6.98
CA THR A 169 -48.58 -27.34 7.56
C THR A 169 -48.43 -27.13 9.07
N GLY A 170 -47.37 -27.64 9.72
CA GLY A 170 -47.27 -27.69 11.17
C GLY A 170 -47.22 -26.33 11.88
N ALA A 171 -46.91 -25.25 11.18
CA ALA A 171 -46.85 -23.88 11.71
C ALA A 171 -47.91 -22.94 11.11
N LEU A 172 -48.96 -23.49 10.48
CA LEU A 172 -49.99 -22.74 9.72
C LEU A 172 -51.37 -22.88 10.35
N ASP A 173 -52.21 -21.87 10.13
CA ASP A 173 -53.64 -21.96 10.44
C ASP A 173 -54.35 -22.96 9.50
N SER A 174 -55.59 -23.33 9.85
CA SER A 174 -56.36 -24.37 9.13
C SER A 174 -56.64 -24.01 7.67
N GLU A 175 -56.99 -22.75 7.36
CA GLU A 175 -57.31 -22.31 6.03
C GLU A 175 -56.09 -22.30 5.11
N THR A 176 -54.99 -21.74 5.61
CA THR A 176 -53.70 -21.74 4.94
C THR A 176 -53.17 -23.16 4.73
N SER A 177 -53.36 -24.06 5.70
CA SER A 177 -52.97 -25.46 5.58
C SER A 177 -53.66 -26.15 4.40
N VAL A 178 -54.96 -25.93 4.22
CA VAL A 178 -55.72 -26.47 3.07
C VAL A 178 -55.13 -25.97 1.77
N GLN A 179 -54.84 -24.67 1.64
CA GLN A 179 -54.24 -24.08 0.43
C GLN A 179 -52.85 -24.66 0.10
N ILE A 180 -52.06 -24.95 1.12
CA ILE A 180 -50.72 -25.57 0.94
C ILE A 180 -50.87 -27.04 0.51
N MET A 181 -51.83 -27.75 1.12
CA MET A 181 -52.10 -29.15 0.76
C MET A 181 -52.66 -29.29 -0.68
N ASP A 182 -53.52 -28.39 -1.10
CA ASP A 182 -54.04 -28.35 -2.49
C ASP A 182 -52.89 -28.12 -3.48
N LEU A 183 -51.96 -27.19 -3.16
CA LEU A 183 -50.78 -26.94 -3.96
C LEU A 183 -49.87 -28.18 -4.07
N LEU A 184 -49.62 -28.88 -2.96
CA LEU A 184 -48.82 -30.10 -2.97
C LEU A 184 -49.50 -31.25 -3.71
N LYS A 185 -50.85 -31.35 -3.64
CA LYS A 185 -51.63 -32.31 -4.40
C LYS A 185 -51.54 -32.07 -5.92
N ASP A 186 -51.59 -30.79 -6.34
CA ASP A 186 -51.42 -30.45 -7.75
C ASP A 186 -49.99 -30.79 -8.24
N ILE A 187 -48.99 -30.54 -7.43
CA ILE A 187 -47.58 -30.92 -7.72
C ILE A 187 -47.46 -32.46 -7.88
N ALA A 188 -48.16 -33.23 -7.04
CA ALA A 188 -48.12 -34.69 -7.06
C ALA A 188 -48.69 -35.33 -8.34
N LYS A 189 -49.45 -34.60 -9.15
CA LYS A 189 -49.92 -35.06 -10.45
C LYS A 189 -48.79 -35.28 -11.46
N GLU A 190 -47.70 -34.51 -11.34
CA GLU A 190 -46.58 -34.51 -12.26
C GLU A 190 -45.32 -35.17 -11.71
N ARG A 191 -45.20 -35.34 -10.38
CA ARG A 191 -43.98 -35.85 -9.70
C ARG A 191 -44.31 -36.57 -8.40
N LEU A 192 -43.32 -37.29 -7.86
CA LEU A 192 -43.43 -37.94 -6.55
C LEU A 192 -43.39 -36.89 -5.45
N VAL A 193 -44.39 -36.85 -4.59
CA VAL A 193 -44.40 -36.06 -3.34
C VAL A 193 -44.41 -37.02 -2.15
N ILE A 194 -43.45 -36.90 -1.26
CA ILE A 194 -43.35 -37.64 0.00
C ILE A 194 -43.50 -36.62 1.12
N MET A 195 -44.57 -36.70 1.86
CA MET A 195 -44.88 -35.84 2.99
C MET A 195 -44.77 -36.61 4.30
N VAL A 196 -44.08 -36.04 5.26
CA VAL A 196 -44.13 -36.48 6.66
C VAL A 196 -45.15 -35.65 7.39
N THR A 197 -46.01 -36.29 8.13
CA THR A 197 -47.03 -35.63 8.98
C THR A 197 -47.41 -36.47 10.19
N HIS A 198 -47.86 -35.80 11.25
CA HIS A 198 -48.50 -36.44 12.38
C HIS A 198 -50.02 -36.28 12.34
N ASN A 199 -50.60 -35.59 11.34
CA ASN A 199 -52.02 -35.37 11.19
C ASN A 199 -52.68 -36.42 10.27
N PRO A 200 -53.49 -37.35 10.82
CA PRO A 200 -54.11 -38.43 10.03
C PRO A 200 -55.20 -37.92 9.08
N GLU A 201 -55.87 -36.83 9.40
CA GLU A 201 -56.95 -36.30 8.54
C GLU A 201 -56.37 -35.71 7.24
N LEU A 202 -55.30 -34.94 7.34
CA LEU A 202 -54.60 -34.42 6.15
C LEU A 202 -54.03 -35.56 5.30
N ALA A 203 -53.45 -36.58 5.93
CA ALA A 203 -52.94 -37.73 5.19
C ALA A 203 -54.06 -38.47 4.43
N LYS A 204 -55.21 -38.71 5.06
CA LYS A 204 -56.37 -39.39 4.41
C LYS A 204 -57.00 -38.57 3.28
N THR A 205 -57.07 -37.24 3.41
CA THR A 205 -57.75 -36.37 2.46
C THR A 205 -56.94 -36.13 1.21
N TYR A 206 -55.60 -36.02 1.33
CA TYR A 206 -54.74 -35.53 0.24
C TYR A 206 -53.87 -36.61 -0.39
N SER A 207 -53.51 -37.67 0.36
CA SER A 207 -52.54 -38.65 -0.12
C SER A 207 -53.19 -39.79 -0.91
N THR A 208 -52.46 -40.25 -1.94
CA THR A 208 -52.83 -41.47 -2.67
C THR A 208 -52.37 -42.74 -1.97
N ARG A 209 -51.39 -42.59 -1.06
CA ARG A 209 -50.84 -43.70 -0.26
C ARG A 209 -50.41 -43.20 1.09
N ILE A 210 -50.70 -44.00 2.12
CA ILE A 210 -50.33 -43.70 3.51
C ILE A 210 -49.46 -44.84 4.03
N VAL A 211 -48.26 -44.50 4.48
CA VAL A 211 -47.32 -45.42 5.15
C VAL A 211 -47.23 -45.06 6.62
N GLN A 212 -47.63 -45.94 7.47
CA GLN A 212 -47.57 -45.74 8.93
C GLN A 212 -46.19 -46.20 9.44
N VAL A 213 -45.51 -45.32 10.19
CA VAL A 213 -44.21 -45.62 10.81
C VAL A 213 -44.32 -45.50 12.31
N LEU A 214 -43.88 -46.54 13.03
CA LEU A 214 -43.83 -46.61 14.48
C LEU A 214 -42.47 -47.19 14.93
N ASP A 215 -41.80 -46.52 15.85
CA ASP A 215 -40.53 -46.96 16.47
C ASP A 215 -39.45 -47.44 15.45
N GLY A 216 -39.36 -46.73 14.32
CA GLY A 216 -38.42 -47.03 13.28
C GLY A 216 -38.81 -48.17 12.32
N ASN A 217 -40.01 -48.71 12.41
CA ASN A 217 -40.54 -49.75 11.53
C ASN A 217 -41.74 -49.30 10.73
N ILE A 218 -41.97 -49.88 9.54
CA ILE A 218 -43.23 -49.69 8.80
C ILE A 218 -44.29 -50.59 9.46
N LEU A 219 -45.36 -49.99 9.97
CA LEU A 219 -46.46 -50.68 10.57
C LEU A 219 -47.50 -51.11 9.52
N SER A 220 -47.83 -50.23 8.61
CA SER A 220 -48.81 -50.50 7.52
C SER A 220 -48.53 -49.63 6.30
N ASP A 221 -49.00 -50.11 5.17
CA ASP A 221 -48.89 -49.42 3.88
C ASP A 221 -50.26 -49.64 3.17
N SER A 222 -50.94 -48.53 2.86
CA SER A 222 -52.29 -48.59 2.30
C SER A 222 -52.35 -48.97 0.81
N ASN A 223 -51.24 -48.86 0.09
CA ASN A 223 -51.15 -49.20 -1.33
C ASN A 223 -49.70 -49.64 -1.68
N PRO A 224 -49.27 -50.83 -1.16
CA PRO A 224 -47.93 -51.30 -1.34
C PRO A 224 -47.60 -51.51 -2.83
N TYR A 225 -46.34 -51.36 -3.18
CA TYR A 225 -45.87 -51.55 -4.53
C TYR A 225 -45.93 -53.00 -4.93
N ASP A 226 -46.58 -53.32 -6.07
CA ASP A 226 -46.63 -54.71 -6.59
C ASP A 226 -45.30 -55.02 -7.32
N PRO A 227 -44.60 -56.13 -6.99
CA PRO A 227 -43.39 -56.56 -7.68
C PRO A 227 -43.54 -56.79 -9.17
N THR A 228 -44.75 -57.01 -9.66
CA THR A 228 -45.05 -57.23 -11.09
C THR A 228 -45.11 -55.92 -11.90
N GLU A 229 -45.14 -54.77 -11.26
CA GLU A 229 -45.04 -53.47 -11.95
C GLU A 229 -43.66 -53.28 -12.60
N GLU A 230 -43.61 -53.18 -13.95
CA GLU A 230 -42.35 -52.98 -14.68
C GLU A 230 -41.62 -51.72 -14.29
N THR A 231 -40.37 -51.82 -13.93
CA THR A 231 -39.50 -50.67 -13.70
C THR A 231 -38.85 -50.21 -14.98
N LYS A 232 -39.24 -49.03 -15.46
CA LYS A 232 -38.40 -48.31 -16.45
C LYS A 232 -37.08 -47.94 -15.77
N GLN A 233 -35.97 -48.58 -16.17
CA GLN A 233 -34.64 -48.12 -15.81
C GLN A 233 -34.38 -46.77 -16.49
N GLY A 234 -34.42 -45.72 -15.71
CA GLY A 234 -34.01 -44.40 -16.20
C GLY A 234 -32.53 -44.21 -16.08
N ASP A 235 -31.91 -43.64 -17.09
CA ASP A 235 -30.48 -43.30 -17.04
C ASP A 235 -30.29 -41.97 -16.27
N ILE A 236 -29.71 -42.03 -15.04
CA ILE A 236 -29.40 -40.84 -14.30
C ILE A 236 -28.17 -40.19 -14.91
N GLN A 237 -28.36 -39.10 -15.63
CA GLN A 237 -27.27 -38.24 -16.04
C GLN A 237 -27.00 -37.22 -14.90
N PHE A 238 -25.94 -37.46 -14.14
CA PHE A 238 -25.47 -36.51 -13.14
C PHE A 238 -24.86 -35.29 -13.84
N THR A 239 -25.55 -34.20 -13.84
CA THR A 239 -25.02 -32.92 -14.30
C THR A 239 -24.00 -32.38 -13.30
N LYS A 240 -22.84 -31.94 -13.81
CA LYS A 240 -21.79 -31.38 -12.92
C LYS A 240 -22.25 -30.06 -12.32
N THR A 241 -22.34 -30.02 -11.01
CA THR A 241 -22.54 -28.78 -10.27
C THR A 241 -21.26 -27.93 -10.32
N LYS A 242 -21.35 -26.69 -10.81
CA LYS A 242 -20.23 -25.75 -10.86
C LYS A 242 -20.69 -24.38 -10.40
N MET A 243 -20.08 -23.84 -9.36
CA MET A 243 -20.24 -22.44 -8.99
C MET A 243 -19.08 -21.63 -9.54
N SER A 244 -19.38 -20.50 -10.19
CA SER A 244 -18.36 -19.56 -10.64
C SER A 244 -17.64 -18.92 -9.42
N PHE A 245 -16.32 -18.76 -9.51
CA PHE A 245 -15.53 -18.08 -8.48
C PHE A 245 -16.09 -16.68 -8.15
N MET A 246 -16.50 -15.92 -9.18
CA MET A 246 -17.13 -14.61 -8.99
C MET A 246 -18.47 -14.67 -8.25
N THR A 247 -19.25 -15.74 -8.44
CA THR A 247 -20.49 -15.95 -7.70
C THR A 247 -20.21 -16.26 -6.24
N ALA A 248 -19.19 -17.09 -5.95
CA ALA A 248 -18.76 -17.39 -4.58
C ALA A 248 -18.25 -16.15 -3.86
N LEU A 249 -17.43 -15.34 -4.54
CA LEU A 249 -16.90 -14.09 -4.02
C LEU A 249 -18.03 -13.08 -3.71
N ALA A 250 -18.98 -12.93 -4.62
CA ALA A 250 -20.14 -12.04 -4.43
C ALA A 250 -21.03 -12.47 -3.26
N LEU A 251 -21.26 -13.78 -3.10
CA LEU A 251 -22.02 -14.31 -1.96
C LEU A 251 -21.28 -14.08 -0.62
N SER A 252 -19.97 -14.33 -0.59
CA SER A 252 -19.15 -14.07 0.59
C SER A 252 -19.13 -12.59 0.95
N PHE A 253 -18.97 -11.71 -0.03
CA PHE A 253 -18.99 -10.27 0.17
C PHE A 253 -20.35 -9.78 0.70
N ASN A 254 -21.46 -10.24 0.10
CA ASN A 254 -22.78 -9.92 0.61
C ASN A 254 -22.99 -10.41 2.06
N ASN A 255 -22.46 -11.58 2.39
CA ASN A 255 -22.53 -12.12 3.76
C ASN A 255 -21.77 -11.27 4.76
N LEU A 256 -20.59 -10.75 4.39
CA LEU A 256 -19.82 -9.78 5.18
C LEU A 256 -20.60 -8.47 5.39
N LEU A 257 -21.30 -7.99 4.36
CA LEU A 257 -22.09 -6.77 4.43
C LEU A 257 -23.37 -6.90 5.29
N THR A 258 -23.88 -8.11 5.53
CA THR A 258 -25.05 -8.31 6.42
C THR A 258 -24.74 -8.03 7.89
N LYS A 259 -23.50 -8.22 8.32
CA LYS A 259 -23.04 -7.98 9.69
C LYS A 259 -22.02 -6.83 9.76
N LYS A 260 -22.34 -5.69 9.13
CA LYS A 260 -21.45 -4.53 8.94
C LYS A 260 -20.66 -4.14 10.20
N GLY A 261 -21.32 -4.03 11.35
CA GLY A 261 -20.67 -3.63 12.60
C GLY A 261 -19.59 -4.62 13.06
N ARG A 262 -19.87 -5.93 13.01
CA ARG A 262 -18.89 -6.96 13.39
C ARG A 262 -17.73 -7.00 12.40
N THR A 263 -18.03 -6.96 11.11
CA THR A 263 -17.00 -6.97 10.04
C THR A 263 -16.08 -5.76 10.15
N PHE A 264 -16.65 -4.58 10.39
CA PHE A 264 -15.87 -3.34 10.59
C PHE A 264 -14.98 -3.45 11.84
N LEU A 265 -15.52 -3.88 12.99
CA LEU A 265 -14.74 -4.04 14.22
C LEU A 265 -13.60 -5.04 14.06
N THR A 266 -13.85 -6.17 13.42
CA THR A 266 -12.81 -7.20 13.19
C THR A 266 -11.72 -6.68 12.23
N ALA A 267 -12.12 -6.02 11.14
CA ALA A 267 -11.18 -5.42 10.20
C ALA A 267 -10.36 -4.30 10.84
N PHE A 268 -11.01 -3.44 11.65
CA PHE A 268 -10.36 -2.36 12.37
C PHE A 268 -9.35 -2.89 13.41
N ALA A 269 -9.75 -3.88 14.22
CA ALA A 269 -8.86 -4.52 15.18
C ALA A 269 -7.64 -5.16 14.51
N GLY A 270 -7.84 -5.84 13.36
CA GLY A 270 -6.74 -6.41 12.58
C GLY A 270 -5.83 -5.35 11.94
N SER A 271 -6.40 -4.21 11.54
CA SER A 271 -5.62 -3.14 10.89
C SER A 271 -4.74 -2.35 11.86
N ILE A 272 -5.08 -2.30 13.17
CA ILE A 272 -4.28 -1.59 14.18
C ILE A 272 -2.84 -2.10 14.21
N GLY A 273 -2.64 -3.41 14.19
CA GLY A 273 -1.30 -4.00 14.17
C GLY A 273 -0.50 -3.63 12.92
N ILE A 274 -1.15 -3.66 11.75
CA ILE A 274 -0.52 -3.30 10.47
C ILE A 274 -0.17 -1.81 10.43
N ILE A 275 -1.10 -0.95 10.88
CA ILE A 275 -0.88 0.50 10.96
C ILE A 275 0.28 0.80 11.92
N GLY A 276 0.33 0.15 13.09
CA GLY A 276 1.42 0.31 14.06
C GLY A 276 2.79 -0.04 13.46
N ILE A 277 2.90 -1.19 12.79
CA ILE A 277 4.15 -1.62 12.14
C ILE A 277 4.52 -0.65 11.00
N ALA A 278 3.56 -0.27 10.16
CA ALA A 278 3.81 0.66 9.06
C ALA A 278 4.29 2.03 9.56
N LEU A 279 3.71 2.53 10.66
CA LEU A 279 4.08 3.80 11.27
C LEU A 279 5.49 3.75 11.87
N ILE A 280 5.84 2.66 12.55
CA ILE A 280 7.20 2.44 13.10
C ILE A 280 8.22 2.38 11.95
N LEU A 281 7.94 1.64 10.88
CA LEU A 281 8.84 1.53 9.72
C LEU A 281 8.99 2.88 9.01
N ALA A 282 7.91 3.61 8.80
CA ALA A 282 7.94 4.94 8.18
C ALA A 282 8.75 5.94 9.02
N LEU A 283 8.52 5.95 10.34
CA LEU A 283 9.28 6.80 11.26
C LEU A 283 10.76 6.40 11.29
N SER A 284 11.08 5.11 11.36
CA SER A 284 12.46 4.61 11.36
C SER A 284 13.21 5.01 10.09
N ASN A 285 12.58 4.84 8.92
CA ASN A 285 13.18 5.26 7.65
C ASN A 285 13.36 6.77 7.59
N GLY A 286 12.31 7.54 7.96
CA GLY A 286 12.39 9.00 7.95
C GLY A 286 13.46 9.55 8.90
N VAL A 287 13.62 8.96 10.09
CA VAL A 287 14.71 9.34 11.02
C VAL A 287 16.07 8.96 10.45
N SER A 288 16.21 7.78 9.84
CA SER A 288 17.47 7.35 9.23
C SER A 288 17.89 8.27 8.09
N ASP A 289 16.95 8.63 7.21
CA ASP A 289 17.20 9.56 6.10
C ASP A 289 17.53 10.96 6.61
N TYR A 290 16.83 11.43 7.65
CA TYR A 290 17.15 12.71 8.29
C TYR A 290 18.54 12.72 8.91
N VAL A 291 18.92 11.68 9.67
CA VAL A 291 20.26 11.55 10.27
C VAL A 291 21.32 11.51 9.19
N LYS A 292 21.09 10.75 8.10
CA LYS A 292 22.02 10.68 6.97
C LYS A 292 22.19 12.07 6.32
N LYS A 293 21.09 12.77 6.07
CA LYS A 293 21.11 14.14 5.52
C LYS A 293 21.90 15.09 6.45
N VAL A 294 21.61 15.10 7.75
CA VAL A 294 22.33 15.94 8.73
C VAL A 294 23.82 15.60 8.77
N GLN A 295 24.19 14.32 8.68
CA GLN A 295 25.58 13.90 8.61
C GLN A 295 26.26 14.39 7.32
N GLU A 296 25.59 14.26 6.18
CA GLU A 296 26.09 14.75 4.89
C GLU A 296 26.26 16.27 4.91
N ASP A 297 25.25 17.01 5.36
CA ASP A 297 25.30 18.48 5.50
C ASP A 297 26.42 18.93 6.44
N THR A 298 26.62 18.21 7.56
CA THR A 298 27.68 18.52 8.53
C THR A 298 29.07 18.24 7.97
N LEU A 299 29.26 17.11 7.29
CA LEU A 299 30.53 16.76 6.66
C LEU A 299 30.93 17.72 5.55
N VAL A 300 29.94 18.23 4.84
CA VAL A 300 30.13 19.25 3.79
C VAL A 300 30.46 20.62 4.41
N SER A 301 29.80 21.00 5.49
CA SER A 301 29.99 22.30 6.15
C SER A 301 31.29 22.39 6.95
N LEU A 302 31.81 21.24 7.41
CA LEU A 302 33.01 21.17 8.22
C LEU A 302 34.05 20.21 7.59
N PRO A 303 34.68 20.61 6.48
CA PRO A 303 35.69 19.79 5.83
C PRO A 303 36.91 19.62 6.72
N LEU A 304 37.53 18.44 6.66
CA LEU A 304 38.82 18.21 7.30
C LEU A 304 39.90 19.04 6.57
N THR A 305 40.44 20.04 7.25
CA THR A 305 41.48 20.92 6.70
C THR A 305 42.82 20.55 7.26
N ILE A 306 43.79 20.27 6.40
CA ILE A 306 45.18 20.02 6.77
C ILE A 306 46.02 21.18 6.19
N SER A 307 46.59 22.00 7.05
CA SER A 307 47.40 23.16 6.66
C SER A 307 48.88 22.94 6.96
N GLU A 308 49.76 23.64 6.25
CA GLU A 308 51.22 23.65 6.48
C GLU A 308 51.54 24.13 7.88
N GLN A 309 50.82 25.14 8.38
CA GLN A 309 51.00 25.66 9.73
C GLN A 309 49.85 25.19 10.63
N ASN A 310 50.19 24.67 11.78
CA ASN A 310 49.23 24.30 12.80
C ASN A 310 48.67 25.58 13.44
N HIS A 311 47.63 26.15 12.89
CA HIS A 311 46.84 27.20 13.55
C HIS A 311 45.99 26.54 14.64
N SER A 312 46.60 26.02 15.69
CA SER A 312 45.85 25.72 16.90
C SER A 312 45.22 27.00 17.38
N ASN A 313 43.87 27.08 17.33
CA ASN A 313 43.11 28.19 17.91
C ASN A 313 43.66 28.45 19.31
N LEU A 314 44.34 29.57 19.49
CA LEU A 314 44.88 30.01 20.79
C LEU A 314 43.77 30.06 21.88
N LEU A 315 42.51 30.15 21.48
CA LEU A 315 41.34 30.20 22.38
C LEU A 315 40.78 28.81 22.75
N ALA A 316 41.11 27.75 21.98
CA ALA A 316 40.58 26.40 22.25
C ALA A 316 41.48 25.60 23.21
N THR A 317 42.69 26.01 23.42
CA THR A 317 43.57 25.48 24.47
C THR A 317 43.50 26.38 25.68
N SER A 318 42.39 26.31 26.42
CA SER A 318 42.44 26.71 27.84
C SER A 318 43.63 25.98 28.42
N PRO A 319 44.65 26.69 28.98
CA PRO A 319 45.65 25.99 29.71
C PRO A 319 44.92 25.11 30.72
N ASP A 320 45.36 23.88 30.82
CA ASP A 320 44.84 22.97 31.84
C ASP A 320 45.15 23.60 33.21
N LEU A 321 44.23 24.40 33.68
CA LEU A 321 44.26 25.05 34.97
C LEU A 321 43.73 24.11 36.06
N SER A 322 43.31 22.88 35.65
CA SER A 322 42.85 21.88 36.58
C SER A 322 43.98 21.28 37.34
N ASP A 323 43.97 21.50 38.63
CA ASP A 323 44.56 20.69 39.68
C ASP A 323 46.08 20.45 39.67
N LYS A 324 46.87 21.51 39.56
CA LYS A 324 48.20 21.40 40.21
C LYS A 324 47.99 21.75 41.68
N PRO A 325 48.28 20.78 42.59
CA PRO A 325 48.16 21.06 44.01
C PRO A 325 49.06 22.26 44.36
N TYR A 326 48.46 23.21 45.07
CA TYR A 326 49.22 24.36 45.66
C TYR A 326 50.44 23.82 46.41
N LYS A 327 51.64 24.18 45.93
CA LYS A 327 52.84 23.87 46.60
C LYS A 327 53.16 25.04 47.51
N ASP A 328 53.00 24.82 48.80
CA ASP A 328 53.39 25.75 49.82
C ASP A 328 54.96 25.61 50.04
N ASN A 329 55.67 26.20 49.07
CA ASN A 329 57.12 26.33 49.14
C ASN A 329 57.51 27.77 48.78
N ASN A 330 58.46 28.31 49.40
CA ASN A 330 58.97 29.69 49.20
C ASN A 330 59.66 29.90 47.82
N GLU A 331 59.32 29.10 46.80
CA GLU A 331 59.90 29.13 45.46
C GLU A 331 58.87 29.55 44.42
N LEU A 332 59.27 30.48 43.57
CA LEU A 332 58.46 30.90 42.43
C LEU A 332 58.71 30.02 41.21
N GLY A 333 57.66 29.30 40.75
CA GLY A 333 57.70 28.51 39.51
C GLY A 333 57.38 29.36 38.29
N VAL A 334 58.03 29.07 37.18
CA VAL A 334 57.68 29.73 35.88
C VAL A 334 56.56 29.01 35.18
N ASN A 335 55.51 29.73 34.88
CA ASN A 335 54.45 29.21 34.02
C ASN A 335 54.88 29.33 32.54
N THR A 336 55.05 28.18 31.87
CA THR A 336 55.58 28.09 30.51
C THR A 336 54.50 28.07 29.41
N VAL A 337 53.30 28.58 29.68
CA VAL A 337 52.19 28.61 28.69
C VAL A 337 52.63 29.26 27.40
N LEU A 338 53.20 30.46 27.45
CA LEU A 338 53.68 31.16 26.27
C LEU A 338 54.78 30.41 25.53
N THR A 339 55.75 29.86 26.26
CA THR A 339 56.85 29.08 25.68
C THR A 339 56.32 27.80 24.99
N ASN A 340 55.34 27.16 25.57
CA ASN A 340 54.74 25.96 24.99
C ASN A 340 53.85 26.30 23.77
N LEU A 341 53.15 27.44 23.78
CA LEU A 341 52.42 27.95 22.62
C LEU A 341 53.37 28.28 21.44
N LEU A 342 54.46 28.98 21.73
CA LEU A 342 55.49 29.29 20.72
C LEU A 342 56.19 28.04 20.18
N LYS A 343 56.46 27.03 21.01
CA LYS A 343 57.03 25.74 20.57
C LYS A 343 56.06 24.95 19.69
N LYS A 344 54.74 24.98 19.95
CA LYS A 344 53.72 24.33 19.10
C LYS A 344 53.60 25.03 17.74
N GLN A 345 53.90 26.31 17.64
CA GLN A 345 53.83 27.07 16.39
C GLN A 345 54.98 26.75 15.40
N ILE A 346 56.03 26.05 15.83
CA ILE A 346 57.23 25.75 15.00
C ILE A 346 57.09 24.44 14.22
N GLY A 347 56.04 23.66 14.45
CA GLY A 347 55.77 22.43 13.69
C GLY A 347 55.16 22.76 12.34
N LYS A 348 55.89 22.50 11.26
CA LYS A 348 55.36 22.53 9.89
C LYS A 348 54.95 21.11 9.46
N ASN A 349 53.78 20.97 8.91
CA ASN A 349 53.36 19.72 8.27
C ASN A 349 54.05 19.60 6.90
N ASP A 350 54.52 18.43 6.55
CA ASP A 350 55.08 18.15 5.22
C ASP A 350 53.92 17.84 4.24
N ILE A 351 53.26 18.91 3.80
CA ILE A 351 52.14 18.84 2.87
C ILE A 351 52.55 18.30 1.49
N ALA A 352 53.81 18.53 1.10
CA ALA A 352 54.30 18.06 -0.20
C ALA A 352 54.39 16.53 -0.26
N SER A 353 54.99 15.91 0.76
CA SER A 353 55.05 14.45 0.88
C SER A 353 53.67 13.84 1.11
N PHE A 354 52.81 14.53 1.88
CA PHE A 354 51.43 14.08 2.09
C PHE A 354 50.61 14.10 0.78
N LYS A 355 50.76 15.16 -0.02
CA LYS A 355 50.10 15.21 -1.35
C LYS A 355 50.59 14.08 -2.25
N ALA A 356 51.94 13.85 -2.32
CA ALA A 356 52.48 12.76 -3.12
C ALA A 356 51.92 11.39 -2.68
N TYR A 357 51.77 11.16 -1.37
CA TYR A 357 51.15 9.95 -0.83
C TYR A 357 49.68 9.81 -1.27
N LEU A 358 48.88 10.89 -1.21
CA LEU A 358 47.49 10.88 -1.66
C LEU A 358 47.38 10.59 -3.17
N ASP A 359 48.26 11.16 -3.98
CA ASP A 359 48.29 10.93 -5.43
C ASP A 359 48.68 9.49 -5.78
N GLU A 360 49.64 8.88 -5.03
CA GLU A 360 50.06 7.48 -5.18
C GLU A 360 48.93 6.50 -4.79
N HIS A 361 48.13 6.84 -3.76
CA HIS A 361 47.07 6.01 -3.23
C HIS A 361 45.67 6.49 -3.65
N ALA A 362 45.55 7.20 -4.78
CA ALA A 362 44.31 7.86 -5.20
C ALA A 362 43.09 6.93 -5.25
N SER A 363 43.28 5.66 -5.65
CA SER A 363 42.19 4.67 -5.72
C SER A 363 41.63 4.22 -4.35
N GLU A 364 42.45 4.26 -3.31
CA GLU A 364 42.05 3.94 -1.94
C GLU A 364 41.41 5.16 -1.28
N VAL A 365 42.04 6.32 -1.49
CA VAL A 365 41.58 7.60 -0.97
C VAL A 365 40.19 7.97 -1.53
N ALA A 366 39.94 7.72 -2.82
CA ALA A 366 38.64 7.94 -3.47
C ALA A 366 37.48 7.11 -2.84
N LYS A 367 37.77 6.04 -2.11
CA LYS A 367 36.76 5.28 -1.37
C LYS A 367 36.39 5.91 -0.03
N LEU A 368 37.26 6.76 0.49
CA LEU A 368 37.15 7.36 1.83
C LEU A 368 36.79 8.85 1.78
N THR A 369 36.95 9.49 0.62
CA THR A 369 36.74 10.94 0.42
C THR A 369 35.81 11.18 -0.77
N LYS A 370 34.92 12.15 -0.66
CA LYS A 370 34.05 12.61 -1.74
C LYS A 370 34.79 13.59 -2.67
N ASP A 371 35.57 14.49 -2.07
CA ASP A 371 36.34 15.51 -2.79
C ASP A 371 37.61 15.85 -2.02
N ILE A 372 38.66 16.23 -2.73
CA ILE A 372 39.93 16.72 -2.17
C ILE A 372 40.30 18.01 -2.88
N ARG A 373 40.29 19.11 -2.13
CA ARG A 373 40.65 20.42 -2.66
C ARG A 373 42.03 20.84 -2.16
N TYR A 374 42.88 21.22 -3.08
CA TYR A 374 44.22 21.73 -2.79
C TYR A 374 44.19 23.25 -2.87
N GLN A 375 44.35 23.91 -1.72
CA GLN A 375 44.39 25.35 -1.65
C GLN A 375 45.85 25.84 -1.60
N TYR A 376 46.24 26.62 -2.59
CA TYR A 376 47.56 27.24 -2.64
C TYR A 376 47.43 28.70 -2.19
N ASN A 377 48.45 29.24 -1.52
CA ASN A 377 48.48 30.63 -1.08
C ASN A 377 48.81 31.54 -2.27
N LEU A 378 47.97 31.53 -3.28
CA LEU A 378 48.08 32.33 -4.51
C LEU A 378 46.79 33.15 -4.64
N GLN A 379 46.93 34.47 -4.65
CA GLN A 379 45.80 35.34 -5.01
C GLN A 379 45.55 35.27 -6.54
N PRO A 380 44.31 34.98 -6.96
CA PRO A 380 43.97 35.09 -8.38
C PRO A 380 43.92 36.57 -8.75
N TYR A 381 44.55 36.95 -9.88
CA TYR A 381 44.44 38.30 -10.44
C TYR A 381 43.41 38.29 -11.56
N ILE A 382 42.21 38.77 -11.23
CA ILE A 382 41.07 38.76 -12.14
C ILE A 382 40.72 40.22 -12.49
N TYR A 383 40.49 40.46 -13.76
CA TYR A 383 40.21 41.79 -14.31
C TYR A 383 38.92 41.77 -15.13
N ALA A 384 38.28 42.96 -15.23
CA ALA A 384 37.21 43.15 -16.20
C ALA A 384 37.73 42.90 -17.62
N SER A 385 36.91 42.26 -18.46
CA SER A 385 37.30 41.98 -19.86
C SER A 385 37.41 43.25 -20.71
N ASP A 386 36.66 44.29 -20.36
CA ASP A 386 36.76 45.61 -20.99
C ASP A 386 37.93 46.40 -20.38
N THR A 387 38.95 46.63 -21.19
CA THR A 387 40.14 47.40 -20.83
C THR A 387 40.19 48.78 -21.51
N SER A 388 39.07 49.28 -22.08
CA SER A 388 39.00 50.58 -22.79
C SER A 388 39.36 51.76 -21.89
N ASN A 389 38.99 51.68 -20.60
CA ASN A 389 39.29 52.68 -19.58
C ASN A 389 40.44 52.25 -18.63
N GLY A 390 41.40 51.48 -19.12
CA GLY A 390 42.51 50.92 -18.38
C GLY A 390 42.25 49.59 -17.70
N PRO A 391 43.26 48.92 -17.16
CA PRO A 391 43.14 47.67 -16.43
C PRO A 391 42.35 47.84 -15.13
N LYS A 392 41.20 47.18 -14.98
CA LYS A 392 40.36 47.25 -13.78
C LYS A 392 40.27 45.90 -13.12
N SER A 393 40.89 45.74 -11.98
CA SER A 393 40.75 44.53 -11.16
C SER A 393 39.34 44.42 -10.60
N ILE A 394 38.82 43.16 -10.54
CA ILE A 394 37.53 42.83 -9.93
C ILE A 394 37.69 42.20 -8.55
N LEU A 395 38.88 42.23 -7.97
CA LEU A 395 39.09 41.76 -6.60
C LEU A 395 38.60 42.81 -5.59
N PRO A 396 37.85 42.44 -4.57
CA PRO A 396 37.32 43.38 -3.55
C PRO A 396 38.43 44.18 -2.86
N SER A 397 39.60 43.53 -2.63
CA SER A 397 40.77 44.21 -2.04
C SER A 397 41.25 45.43 -2.79
N ASN A 398 41.05 45.53 -4.08
CA ASN A 398 41.43 46.68 -4.89
C ASN A 398 40.44 47.85 -4.78
N LEU A 399 39.17 47.60 -4.40
CA LEU A 399 38.21 48.66 -4.13
C LEU A 399 38.66 49.56 -2.96
N ALA A 400 39.43 49.00 -2.01
CA ALA A 400 39.98 49.78 -0.89
C ALA A 400 40.83 51.00 -1.33
N ASN A 401 41.38 50.97 -2.59
CA ASN A 401 42.14 52.06 -3.14
C ASN A 401 41.27 53.08 -3.95
N GLU A 402 40.03 52.67 -4.27
CA GLU A 402 39.09 53.48 -5.05
C GLU A 402 38.05 54.18 -4.17
N VAL A 403 37.87 53.72 -2.93
CA VAL A 403 36.97 54.32 -1.95
C VAL A 403 37.69 55.45 -1.19
N ASP A 404 37.12 56.63 -1.25
CA ASP A 404 37.63 57.79 -0.49
C ASP A 404 37.21 57.68 0.99
N THR A 405 37.96 56.90 1.75
CA THR A 405 37.74 56.75 3.18
C THR A 405 39.03 56.81 3.98
N THR A 406 39.02 57.56 5.04
CA THR A 406 40.11 57.61 6.02
C THR A 406 39.94 56.57 7.13
N ASN A 407 38.82 55.87 7.11
CA ASN A 407 38.52 54.86 8.13
C ASN A 407 39.34 53.57 7.89
N GLN A 408 40.35 53.36 8.73
CA GLN A 408 41.24 52.19 8.65
C GLN A 408 40.51 50.87 8.84
N THR A 409 39.42 50.82 9.60
CA THR A 409 38.61 49.62 9.80
C THR A 409 37.92 49.21 8.49
N ILE A 410 37.34 50.15 7.75
CA ILE A 410 36.71 49.89 6.46
C ILE A 410 37.77 49.43 5.45
N LYS A 411 38.91 50.14 5.36
CA LYS A 411 40.02 49.71 4.51
C LYS A 411 40.50 48.32 4.82
N GLY A 412 40.72 48.00 6.10
CA GLY A 412 41.12 46.70 6.55
C GLY A 412 40.08 45.61 6.23
N TYR A 413 38.79 45.91 6.34
CA TYR A 413 37.69 45.01 5.95
C TYR A 413 37.76 44.73 4.45
N LEU A 414 37.80 45.77 3.58
CA LEU A 414 37.84 45.63 2.14
C LEU A 414 39.10 44.83 1.66
N GLN A 415 40.24 45.01 2.34
CA GLN A 415 41.49 44.34 1.99
C GLN A 415 41.46 42.85 2.31
N ASN A 416 40.66 42.40 3.25
CA ASN A 416 40.63 41.03 3.75
C ASN A 416 39.42 40.24 3.22
N ILE A 417 38.50 40.87 2.49
CA ILE A 417 37.36 40.17 1.86
C ILE A 417 37.81 39.45 0.61
N ASP A 418 37.38 38.22 0.48
CA ASP A 418 37.52 37.42 -0.73
C ASP A 418 36.17 36.78 -1.08
N TYR A 419 35.71 36.99 -2.28
CA TYR A 419 34.47 36.37 -2.81
C TYR A 419 34.78 35.19 -3.73
N TRP A 420 36.03 34.91 -4.01
CA TRP A 420 36.41 33.85 -4.90
C TRP A 420 36.69 32.57 -4.12
N SER A 421 35.92 31.54 -4.43
CA SER A 421 36.13 30.23 -3.86
C SER A 421 36.08 29.14 -4.93
N GLN A 422 36.84 28.08 -4.70
CA GLN A 422 36.81 26.92 -5.57
C GLN A 422 35.60 26.04 -5.22
N LEU A 423 34.78 25.75 -6.22
CA LEU A 423 33.70 24.76 -6.10
C LEU A 423 34.26 23.34 -6.04
N SER A 424 33.47 22.41 -5.53
CA SER A 424 33.76 20.99 -5.60
C SER A 424 33.81 20.51 -7.07
N SER A 425 34.62 19.50 -7.33
CA SER A 425 34.61 18.80 -8.61
C SER A 425 33.56 17.69 -8.70
N ASP A 426 32.91 17.37 -7.58
CA ASP A 426 31.87 16.36 -7.48
C ASP A 426 30.48 16.98 -7.78
N GLU A 427 29.91 16.63 -8.91
CA GLU A 427 28.61 17.15 -9.38
C GLU A 427 27.45 16.74 -8.45
N GLU A 428 27.50 15.53 -7.84
CA GLU A 428 26.47 15.07 -6.90
C GLU A 428 26.49 15.95 -5.64
N MET A 429 27.67 16.29 -5.17
CA MET A 429 27.88 17.19 -4.03
C MET A 429 27.41 18.61 -4.35
N LEU A 430 27.71 19.12 -5.54
CA LEU A 430 27.24 20.46 -5.95
C LEU A 430 25.72 20.52 -6.06
N ASN A 431 25.09 19.50 -6.63
CA ASN A 431 23.62 19.42 -6.71
C ASN A 431 22.95 19.25 -5.34
N ALA A 432 23.65 18.70 -4.36
CA ALA A 432 23.16 18.59 -2.99
C ALA A 432 23.32 19.89 -2.19
N GLN A 433 24.31 20.70 -2.53
CA GLN A 433 24.65 21.95 -1.82
C GLN A 433 23.93 23.18 -2.38
N TYR A 434 23.66 23.21 -3.65
CA TYR A 434 23.20 24.42 -4.35
C TYR A 434 21.98 24.14 -5.23
N ASP A 435 21.00 25.04 -5.13
CA ASP A 435 19.89 25.13 -6.08
C ASP A 435 20.33 25.96 -7.28
N VAL A 436 20.17 25.47 -8.50
CA VAL A 436 20.41 26.23 -9.73
C VAL A 436 19.19 27.11 -9.99
N LEU A 437 19.33 28.42 -9.80
CA LEU A 437 18.24 29.37 -10.01
C LEU A 437 18.08 29.72 -11.49
N GLU A 438 19.20 29.92 -12.19
CA GLU A 438 19.22 30.15 -13.65
C GLU A 438 20.58 29.72 -14.24
N GLY A 439 20.58 29.29 -15.51
CA GLY A 439 21.78 28.78 -16.18
C GLY A 439 22.09 27.34 -15.81
N ARG A 440 23.33 27.03 -15.46
CA ARG A 440 23.81 25.68 -15.15
C ARG A 440 25.04 25.66 -14.24
N LEU A 441 25.37 24.51 -13.72
CA LEU A 441 26.64 24.27 -13.04
C LEU A 441 27.83 24.39 -14.03
N PRO A 442 29.02 24.82 -13.56
CA PRO A 442 30.24 24.93 -14.40
C PRO A 442 30.74 23.55 -14.81
N LYS A 443 31.29 23.43 -16.03
CA LYS A 443 31.82 22.18 -16.60
C LYS A 443 33.33 22.16 -16.74
N ASP A 444 33.94 23.33 -16.75
CA ASP A 444 35.38 23.45 -16.85
C ASP A 444 35.91 24.67 -16.08
N LYS A 445 37.24 24.80 -16.04
CA LYS A 445 37.97 25.86 -15.31
C LYS A 445 37.74 27.28 -15.79
N SER A 446 37.14 27.48 -16.97
CA SER A 446 36.81 28.78 -17.52
C SER A 446 35.41 29.25 -17.18
N GLU A 447 34.64 28.41 -16.55
CA GLU A 447 33.27 28.68 -16.16
C GLU A 447 33.15 28.98 -14.65
N ILE A 448 32.43 30.04 -14.34
CA ILE A 448 32.19 30.46 -12.97
C ILE A 448 30.68 30.61 -12.73
N VAL A 449 30.27 30.60 -11.48
CA VAL A 449 28.87 30.80 -11.04
C VAL A 449 28.80 31.90 -10.01
N LEU A 450 27.68 32.58 -9.98
CA LEU A 450 27.31 33.53 -8.93
C LEU A 450 26.51 32.79 -7.86
N ILE A 451 26.93 32.90 -6.58
CA ILE A 451 26.18 32.33 -5.46
C ILE A 451 25.47 33.48 -4.74
N VAL A 452 24.16 33.32 -4.55
CA VAL A 452 23.32 34.23 -3.77
C VAL A 452 23.00 33.60 -2.40
N ASP A 453 22.56 34.43 -1.46
CA ASP A 453 22.14 33.93 -0.15
C ASP A 453 20.73 33.31 -0.17
N GLU A 454 20.25 32.83 0.99
CA GLU A 454 18.93 32.19 1.14
C GLU A 454 17.77 33.12 0.75
N ASP A 455 17.96 34.44 0.86
CA ASP A 455 16.97 35.47 0.52
C ASP A 455 17.10 35.96 -0.95
N ASN A 456 17.89 35.28 -1.77
CA ASN A 456 18.24 35.66 -3.16
C ASN A 456 18.91 37.03 -3.26
N GLN A 457 19.75 37.36 -2.29
CA GLN A 457 20.47 38.63 -2.25
C GLN A 457 21.96 38.41 -2.56
N ILE A 458 22.58 39.43 -3.10
CA ILE A 458 24.02 39.52 -3.30
C ILE A 458 24.55 40.73 -2.57
N SER A 459 25.81 40.66 -2.12
CA SER A 459 26.45 41.80 -1.49
C SER A 459 26.59 42.96 -2.48
N ASP A 460 26.24 44.18 -2.01
CA ASP A 460 26.49 45.40 -2.73
C ASP A 460 27.94 45.58 -3.12
N LEU A 461 28.88 45.17 -2.27
CA LEU A 461 30.30 45.19 -2.54
C LEU A 461 30.70 44.30 -3.74
N LEU A 462 29.97 43.17 -3.94
CA LEU A 462 30.20 42.33 -5.11
C LEU A 462 29.78 43.02 -6.42
N LEU A 463 28.68 43.80 -6.40
CA LEU A 463 28.26 44.62 -7.58
C LEU A 463 29.34 45.62 -8.01
N TYR A 464 29.97 46.31 -7.04
CA TYR A 464 31.06 47.22 -7.30
C TYR A 464 32.35 46.49 -7.73
N SER A 465 32.65 45.36 -7.10
CA SER A 465 33.81 44.55 -7.48
C SER A 465 33.74 44.01 -8.92
N LEU A 466 32.58 43.46 -9.29
CA LEU A 466 32.33 42.96 -10.65
C LEU A 466 32.13 44.05 -11.70
N ARG A 467 32.26 45.32 -11.30
CA ARG A 467 32.07 46.49 -12.20
C ARG A 467 30.67 46.58 -12.83
N ILE A 468 29.67 46.02 -12.19
CA ILE A 468 28.25 46.19 -12.54
C ILE A 468 27.82 47.59 -12.16
N LYS A 469 28.32 48.09 -11.04
CA LYS A 469 28.24 49.45 -10.57
C LYS A 469 29.60 50.11 -10.58
N ASP A 470 29.62 51.43 -10.82
CA ASP A 470 30.86 52.18 -10.79
C ASP A 470 31.30 52.38 -9.32
N PRO A 471 32.50 52.00 -8.93
CA PRO A 471 33.01 52.18 -7.58
C PRO A 471 33.02 53.64 -7.09
N SER A 472 33.11 54.63 -8.01
CA SER A 472 32.99 56.03 -7.63
C SER A 472 31.68 56.37 -6.97
N GLU A 473 30.62 55.60 -7.21
CA GLU A 473 29.32 55.75 -6.55
C GLU A 473 29.36 55.48 -5.04
N LEU A 474 30.34 54.71 -4.56
CA LEU A 474 30.57 54.44 -3.14
C LEU A 474 30.88 55.76 -2.36
N ASN A 475 31.30 56.81 -3.03
CA ASN A 475 31.58 58.11 -2.43
C ASN A 475 30.36 59.08 -2.45
N ASP A 476 29.21 58.63 -3.02
CA ASP A 476 27.96 59.41 -3.10
C ASP A 476 26.85 58.83 -2.26
N ALA A 477 26.52 59.46 -1.13
CA ALA A 477 25.48 58.99 -0.18
C ALA A 477 24.10 58.82 -0.80
N LYS A 478 23.73 59.63 -1.82
CA LYS A 478 22.43 59.48 -2.50
C LYS A 478 22.38 58.25 -3.35
N LYS A 479 23.43 57.93 -4.06
CA LYS A 479 23.53 56.72 -4.89
C LYS A 479 23.55 55.45 -4.03
N LEU A 480 24.14 55.48 -2.83
CA LEU A 480 24.10 54.41 -1.88
C LEU A 480 22.67 54.13 -1.32
N ASP A 481 21.89 55.20 -1.11
CA ASP A 481 20.49 55.06 -0.69
C ASP A 481 19.60 54.51 -1.83
N GLU A 482 19.83 54.90 -3.06
CA GLU A 482 19.12 54.42 -4.24
C GLU A 482 19.38 52.90 -4.46
N LEU A 483 20.55 52.42 -4.12
CA LEU A 483 20.90 50.99 -4.24
C LEU A 483 19.97 50.06 -3.46
N LYS A 484 19.46 50.51 -2.30
CA LYS A 484 18.57 49.73 -1.43
C LYS A 484 17.27 49.29 -2.12
N SER A 485 16.83 49.98 -3.16
CA SER A 485 15.59 49.75 -3.89
C SER A 485 15.83 49.09 -5.28
N GLN A 486 17.08 48.83 -5.64
CA GLN A 486 17.40 48.26 -6.93
C GLN A 486 17.31 46.71 -6.90
N THR A 487 16.77 46.15 -7.95
CA THR A 487 16.72 44.70 -8.18
C THR A 487 17.37 44.39 -9.54
N TYR A 488 17.96 43.23 -9.62
CA TYR A 488 18.63 42.72 -10.82
C TYR A 488 18.00 41.40 -11.25
N GLN A 489 17.96 41.16 -12.55
CA GLN A 489 17.58 39.85 -13.06
C GLN A 489 18.80 38.92 -13.10
N TYR A 490 18.60 37.62 -12.92
CA TYR A 490 19.70 36.64 -13.02
C TYR A 490 20.40 36.70 -14.39
N SER A 491 19.65 36.95 -15.44
CA SER A 491 20.16 37.17 -16.82
C SER A 491 21.13 38.34 -16.95
N ASP A 492 21.10 39.31 -16.02
CA ASP A 492 22.03 40.44 -16.06
C ASP A 492 23.47 40.02 -15.71
N PHE A 493 23.64 38.87 -15.10
CA PHE A 493 24.94 38.30 -14.69
C PHE A 493 25.41 37.21 -15.62
N ILE A 494 24.51 36.35 -16.12
CA ILE A 494 24.86 35.23 -16.98
C ILE A 494 25.47 35.74 -18.31
N GLY A 495 26.60 35.13 -18.71
CA GLY A 495 27.33 35.50 -19.89
C GLY A 495 28.34 36.66 -19.71
N LYS A 496 28.39 37.28 -18.50
CA LYS A 496 29.47 38.24 -18.22
C LYS A 496 30.81 37.52 -18.17
N THR A 497 31.83 38.17 -18.72
CA THR A 497 33.17 37.62 -18.82
C THR A 497 34.20 38.47 -18.08
N PHE A 498 35.19 37.78 -17.55
CA PHE A 498 36.33 38.36 -16.87
C PHE A 498 37.63 37.70 -17.37
N LYS A 499 38.76 38.29 -17.07
CA LYS A 499 40.05 37.77 -17.48
C LYS A 499 40.95 37.47 -16.28
N ALA A 500 41.34 36.21 -16.13
CA ALA A 500 42.29 35.79 -15.10
C ALA A 500 43.72 35.85 -15.67
N VAL A 501 44.58 36.55 -14.99
CA VAL A 501 46.00 36.72 -15.34
C VAL A 501 46.84 35.97 -14.30
N VAL A 502 47.80 35.15 -14.80
CA VAL A 502 48.73 34.44 -13.92
C VAL A 502 49.66 35.45 -13.24
N ASN A 503 49.84 35.32 -11.90
CA ASN A 503 50.61 36.27 -11.12
C ASN A 503 52.00 36.53 -11.68
N THR A 504 52.65 35.51 -12.22
CA THR A 504 53.98 35.63 -12.83
C THR A 504 54.03 36.53 -14.05
N ASN A 505 52.91 36.67 -14.79
CA ASN A 505 52.84 37.45 -16.00
C ASN A 505 52.95 38.96 -15.78
N ARG A 506 52.82 39.43 -14.55
CA ARG A 506 53.04 40.84 -14.23
C ARG A 506 54.50 41.21 -13.99
N PHE A 507 55.39 40.25 -14.02
CA PHE A 507 56.81 40.47 -13.80
C PHE A 507 57.59 40.26 -15.11
N VAL A 508 58.50 41.17 -15.41
CA VAL A 508 59.41 41.08 -16.54
C VAL A 508 60.83 41.05 -16.04
N LYS A 509 61.67 40.21 -16.61
CA LYS A 509 63.08 40.14 -16.24
C LYS A 509 63.87 41.11 -17.11
N GLU A 510 64.31 42.22 -16.50
CA GLU A 510 65.13 43.23 -17.14
C GLU A 510 66.46 43.32 -16.35
N ASN A 511 67.62 43.35 -17.06
CA ASN A 511 68.96 43.44 -16.43
C ASN A 511 69.17 42.46 -15.27
N ASN A 512 68.68 41.22 -15.41
CA ASN A 512 68.73 40.14 -14.40
C ASN A 512 67.91 40.40 -13.13
N GLN A 513 67.03 41.39 -13.12
CA GLN A 513 66.10 41.70 -12.02
C GLN A 513 64.65 41.50 -12.49
N TRP A 514 63.80 41.02 -11.59
CA TRP A 514 62.37 40.91 -11.84
C TRP A 514 61.68 42.24 -11.51
N ILE A 515 61.16 42.92 -12.53
CA ILE A 515 60.43 44.19 -12.41
C ILE A 515 58.93 43.90 -12.45
N ASN A 516 58.23 44.41 -11.42
CA ASN A 516 56.76 44.31 -11.38
C ASN A 516 56.17 45.37 -12.30
N LYS A 517 55.40 44.97 -13.31
CA LYS A 517 54.77 45.83 -14.32
C LYS A 517 53.25 46.05 -14.05
N ILE A 518 52.80 45.87 -12.78
CA ILE A 518 51.36 46.01 -12.46
C ILE A 518 50.85 47.43 -12.71
N ASP A 519 51.67 48.43 -12.59
CA ASP A 519 51.35 49.84 -12.82
C ASP A 519 51.56 50.28 -14.28
N ASP A 520 52.07 49.43 -15.14
CA ASP A 520 52.24 49.68 -16.57
C ASP A 520 50.95 49.30 -17.31
N GLU A 521 50.10 50.28 -17.55
CA GLU A 521 48.78 50.05 -18.16
C GLU A 521 48.83 49.37 -19.53
N ALA A 522 49.75 49.76 -20.39
CA ALA A 522 49.86 49.16 -21.73
C ALA A 522 50.31 47.71 -21.68
N TYR A 523 51.25 47.40 -20.77
CA TYR A 523 51.73 46.04 -20.54
C TYR A 523 50.60 45.18 -19.95
N MET A 524 49.94 45.64 -18.88
CA MET A 524 48.87 44.91 -18.24
C MET A 524 47.66 44.69 -19.13
N LYS A 525 47.30 45.66 -19.99
CA LYS A 525 46.25 45.48 -21.00
C LYS A 525 46.53 44.28 -21.91
N THR A 526 47.76 44.15 -22.40
CA THR A 526 48.15 42.99 -23.22
C THR A 526 48.07 41.69 -22.45
N GLN A 527 48.46 41.67 -21.15
CA GLN A 527 48.38 40.47 -20.33
C GLN A 527 46.91 40.07 -20.02
N ILE A 528 46.02 41.05 -19.86
CA ILE A 528 44.58 40.83 -19.62
C ILE A 528 43.95 40.27 -20.90
N GLU A 529 44.20 40.85 -22.06
CA GLU A 529 43.70 40.38 -23.35
C GLU A 529 44.06 38.90 -23.60
N ASN A 530 45.25 38.50 -23.22
CA ASN A 530 45.76 37.12 -23.33
C ASN A 530 45.42 36.22 -22.13
N GLY A 531 44.75 36.76 -21.11
CA GLY A 531 44.35 36.04 -19.91
C GLY A 531 43.28 34.97 -20.14
N LEU A 532 43.17 34.02 -19.22
CA LEU A 532 42.09 33.02 -19.24
C LEU A 532 40.75 33.73 -19.09
N GLU A 533 39.88 33.53 -20.08
CA GLU A 533 38.51 34.04 -19.99
C GLU A 533 37.65 33.23 -19.01
N LEU A 534 37.02 33.89 -18.07
CA LEU A 534 36.10 33.34 -17.12
C LEU A 534 34.70 33.83 -17.45
N THR A 535 33.72 32.92 -17.59
CA THR A 535 32.34 33.27 -17.96
C THR A 535 31.38 32.84 -16.87
N ILE A 536 30.48 33.72 -16.45
CA ILE A 536 29.37 33.35 -15.53
C ILE A 536 28.36 32.50 -16.31
N VAL A 537 28.21 31.21 -15.94
CA VAL A 537 27.30 30.26 -16.60
C VAL A 537 26.05 29.93 -15.82
N GLY A 538 25.99 30.33 -14.56
CA GLY A 538 24.82 30.07 -13.71
C GLY A 538 24.79 30.96 -12.48
N VAL A 539 23.57 31.04 -11.90
CA VAL A 539 23.29 31.65 -10.60
C VAL A 539 22.77 30.55 -9.69
N LEU A 540 23.42 30.36 -8.56
CA LEU A 540 23.14 29.31 -7.58
C LEU A 540 22.71 29.89 -6.23
N ARG A 541 21.97 29.09 -5.47
CA ARG A 541 21.59 29.43 -4.09
C ARG A 541 21.89 28.26 -3.17
#